data_bb5451791deb5a6139333c5f486a026d
#
_entry.id   bb5451791deb5a6139333c5f486a026d
#
_cell.length_a   1.000
_cell.length_b   1.000
_cell.length_c   1.000
_cell.angle_alpha   90.00
_cell.angle_beta   90.00
_cell.angle_gamma   90.00
#
_symmetry.space_group_name_H-M   'P 1'
#
loop_
_entity.id
_entity.type
_entity.pdbx_description
1 polymer ?
#
loop_
_entity_poly.entity_id
_entity_poly.type
_entity_poly.pdbx_seq_one_letter_code
_entity_poly.pdbx_strand_id
1 'polypeptide(L)'
;IRDQPRSRGLGDVYKRQGIGISNIWEMGGLVYGNIDVEHPNLQYHFTPVYSEWDGRKLKLEQGYQLNCDQLRPLSRGEVKLHSSDPRDRPAAHFNYLNEPYDLRELVEGLKAMQDILTQPAFDPFRGRRITPAPEVLSDRELEAFVRNTATTDYHPCGTCKMGNDEMAVVDQELRVRGVDGLRVVDASVMPDIISGNLNAPTQMGAERAADFIMGKPALPAEYARFHFSEQRGHHQ
;
A
#
# COMPACT_ATOMS: atom_id res chain seq x y z
N ILE A 1 -40.72 18.46 -15.48
CA ILE A 1 -40.10 17.47 -14.54
C ILE A 1 -38.71 17.98 -14.29
N ARG A 2 -38.54 18.72 -13.18
CA ARG A 2 -37.21 19.24 -12.76
C ARG A 2 -36.37 18.07 -12.34
N ASP A 3 -35.14 18.05 -12.84
CA ASP A 3 -34.08 17.09 -12.45
C ASP A 3 -33.97 17.01 -10.94
N GLN A 4 -34.46 15.96 -10.37
CA GLN A 4 -34.05 15.56 -9.04
C GLN A 4 -32.55 15.19 -9.11
N PRO A 5 -31.72 15.53 -8.11
CA PRO A 5 -30.36 15.06 -8.08
C PRO A 5 -30.42 13.53 -8.06
N ARG A 6 -30.11 12.93 -9.21
CA ARG A 6 -30.04 11.49 -9.35
C ARG A 6 -29.05 11.00 -8.32
N SER A 7 -29.48 10.07 -7.50
CA SER A 7 -28.60 9.37 -6.56
C SER A 7 -27.36 8.90 -7.33
N ARG A 8 -26.25 9.58 -7.10
CA ARG A 8 -24.95 9.22 -7.65
C ARG A 8 -24.57 7.90 -6.99
N GLY A 9 -24.83 6.79 -7.64
CA GLY A 9 -24.60 5.50 -7.04
C GLY A 9 -24.93 4.35 -7.97
N LEU A 10 -25.78 3.44 -7.52
CA LEU A 10 -26.13 2.21 -8.21
C LEU A 10 -26.58 2.40 -9.68
N GLY A 11 -27.23 3.52 -10.02
CA GLY A 11 -27.65 3.81 -11.38
C GLY A 11 -26.49 4.06 -12.35
N ASP A 12 -25.44 4.73 -11.91
CA ASP A 12 -24.24 4.99 -12.73
C ASP A 12 -23.44 3.71 -12.90
N VAL A 13 -23.25 2.93 -11.84
CA VAL A 13 -22.57 1.63 -11.89
C VAL A 13 -23.32 0.67 -12.82
N TYR A 14 -24.63 0.57 -12.71
CA TYR A 14 -25.45 -0.33 -13.55
C TYR A 14 -25.40 0.05 -15.04
N LYS A 15 -25.42 1.34 -15.35
CA LYS A 15 -25.35 1.85 -16.72
C LYS A 15 -23.93 1.98 -17.25
N ARG A 16 -22.92 1.73 -16.43
CA ARG A 16 -21.50 1.98 -16.74
C ARG A 16 -21.28 3.41 -17.27
N GLN A 17 -21.81 4.39 -16.57
CA GLN A 17 -21.76 5.82 -16.92
C GLN A 17 -21.51 6.66 -15.67
N GLY A 18 -20.92 7.85 -15.88
CA GLY A 18 -20.68 8.80 -14.81
C GLY A 18 -19.51 8.47 -13.90
N ILE A 19 -19.28 9.33 -12.92
CA ILE A 19 -18.13 9.24 -11.99
C ILE A 19 -18.19 8.01 -11.09
N GLY A 20 -19.37 7.44 -10.88
CA GLY A 20 -19.56 6.27 -10.01
C GLY A 20 -19.02 4.95 -10.59
N ILE A 21 -18.56 4.94 -11.84
CA ILE A 21 -17.88 3.78 -12.42
C ILE A 21 -16.36 3.77 -12.15
N SER A 22 -15.80 4.93 -11.81
CA SER A 22 -14.40 5.07 -11.50
C SER A 22 -14.12 4.53 -10.09
N ASN A 23 -13.04 3.78 -9.94
CA ASN A 23 -12.49 3.44 -8.63
C ASN A 23 -11.56 4.53 -8.08
N ILE A 24 -11.41 5.65 -8.82
CA ILE A 24 -10.52 6.78 -8.56
C ILE A 24 -9.04 6.45 -8.80
N TRP A 25 -8.61 5.24 -8.56
CA TRP A 25 -7.24 4.75 -8.68
C TRP A 25 -7.03 3.99 -10.00
N GLU A 26 -7.38 4.60 -11.12
CA GLU A 26 -7.42 3.93 -12.42
C GLU A 26 -6.06 3.78 -13.08
N MET A 27 -5.09 4.55 -12.62
CA MET A 27 -3.72 4.51 -13.12
C MET A 27 -2.73 4.38 -11.98
N GLY A 28 -1.68 3.63 -12.24
CA GLY A 28 -0.58 3.45 -11.31
C GLY A 28 0.56 2.70 -11.96
N GLY A 29 1.61 2.47 -11.22
CA GLY A 29 2.77 1.72 -11.71
C GLY A 29 3.59 1.18 -10.57
N LEU A 30 4.23 0.04 -10.83
CA LEU A 30 5.27 -0.52 -9.99
C LEU A 30 6.60 -0.15 -10.63
N VAL A 31 7.44 0.57 -9.91
CA VAL A 31 8.67 1.14 -10.44
C VAL A 31 9.89 0.79 -9.58
N TYR A 32 11.05 0.83 -10.20
CA TYR A 32 12.32 0.71 -9.49
C TYR A 32 12.71 2.09 -8.98
N GLY A 33 12.73 2.28 -7.66
CA GLY A 33 13.15 3.52 -7.02
C GLY A 33 14.66 3.74 -7.04
N ASN A 34 15.44 2.65 -7.25
CA ASN A 34 16.87 2.69 -7.43
C ASN A 34 17.34 1.51 -8.29
N ILE A 35 18.63 1.53 -8.73
CA ILE A 35 19.18 0.51 -9.63
C ILE A 35 19.63 -0.77 -8.91
N ASP A 36 19.71 -0.75 -7.58
CA ASP A 36 20.30 -1.83 -6.79
C ASP A 36 19.24 -2.86 -6.33
N VAL A 37 17.99 -2.66 -6.71
CA VAL A 37 16.89 -3.57 -6.32
C VAL A 37 16.53 -4.54 -7.45
N GLU A 38 16.27 -5.79 -7.08
CA GLU A 38 15.92 -6.86 -8.03
C GLU A 38 14.47 -6.75 -8.53
N HIS A 39 13.60 -6.13 -7.73
CA HIS A 39 12.17 -6.01 -7.99
C HIS A 39 11.72 -4.55 -7.84
N PRO A 40 10.61 -4.14 -8.48
CA PRO A 40 10.00 -2.87 -8.17
C PRO A 40 9.79 -2.70 -6.67
N ASN A 41 10.25 -1.60 -6.13
CA ASN A 41 10.23 -1.30 -4.69
C ASN A 41 9.34 -0.10 -4.35
N LEU A 42 8.83 0.60 -5.38
CA LEU A 42 7.88 1.69 -5.24
C LEU A 42 6.62 1.41 -6.06
N GLN A 43 5.48 1.83 -5.53
CA GLN A 43 4.19 1.84 -6.22
C GLN A 43 3.68 3.26 -6.34
N TYR A 44 3.22 3.65 -7.53
CA TYR A 44 2.58 4.94 -7.76
C TYR A 44 1.09 4.76 -7.97
N HIS A 45 0.32 5.65 -7.34
CA HIS A 45 -1.11 5.76 -7.51
C HIS A 45 -1.47 7.15 -8.04
N PHE A 46 -2.07 7.20 -9.21
CA PHE A 46 -2.55 8.44 -9.80
C PHE A 46 -4.06 8.60 -9.58
N THR A 47 -4.45 9.79 -9.13
CA THR A 47 -5.86 10.17 -9.03
C THR A 47 -6.14 11.42 -9.84
N PRO A 48 -7.21 11.46 -10.67
CA PRO A 48 -7.60 12.62 -11.45
C PRO A 48 -8.40 13.65 -10.61
N VAL A 49 -8.11 13.72 -9.33
CA VAL A 49 -8.69 14.66 -8.37
C VAL A 49 -7.66 14.95 -7.30
N TYR A 50 -7.55 16.21 -6.87
CA TYR A 50 -6.78 16.53 -5.67
C TYR A 50 -7.63 16.26 -4.43
N SER A 51 -7.04 15.59 -3.46
CA SER A 51 -7.69 15.27 -2.19
C SER A 51 -6.79 15.62 -1.01
N GLU A 52 -7.38 16.24 0.00
CA GLU A 52 -6.69 16.62 1.23
C GLU A 52 -7.58 16.32 2.44
N TRP A 53 -6.99 15.76 3.48
CA TRP A 53 -7.65 15.57 4.77
C TRP A 53 -7.37 16.77 5.68
N ASP A 54 -8.40 17.54 6.03
CA ASP A 54 -8.26 18.75 6.88
C ASP A 54 -8.34 18.46 8.40
N GLY A 55 -8.23 17.20 8.78
CA GLY A 55 -8.38 16.75 10.17
C GLY A 55 -9.82 16.42 10.57
N ARG A 56 -10.82 16.79 9.75
CA ARG A 56 -12.25 16.54 10.01
C ARG A 56 -12.96 15.89 8.84
N LYS A 57 -12.63 16.28 7.62
CA LYS A 57 -13.27 15.79 6.40
C LYS A 57 -12.29 15.74 5.24
N LEU A 58 -12.59 14.89 4.29
CA LEU A 58 -11.91 14.85 3.02
C LEU A 58 -12.40 16.04 2.16
N LYS A 59 -11.47 16.89 1.75
CA LYS A 59 -11.70 17.91 0.74
C LYS A 59 -11.29 17.35 -0.61
N LEU A 60 -12.13 17.58 -1.62
CA LEU A 60 -11.86 17.23 -3.00
C LEU A 60 -11.87 18.53 -3.82
N GLU A 61 -10.82 18.74 -4.60
CA GLU A 61 -10.67 19.89 -5.48
C GLU A 61 -10.33 19.45 -6.89
N GLN A 62 -10.56 20.33 -7.85
CA GLN A 62 -10.13 20.09 -9.23
C GLN A 62 -8.62 20.05 -9.30
N GLY A 63 -8.08 18.98 -9.84
CA GLY A 63 -6.64 18.75 -9.95
C GLY A 63 -6.34 17.29 -10.20
N TYR A 64 -5.09 16.92 -10.06
CA TYR A 64 -4.64 15.53 -10.05
C TYR A 64 -3.53 15.37 -9.02
N GLN A 65 -3.31 14.14 -8.61
CA GLN A 65 -2.34 13.82 -7.57
C GLN A 65 -1.69 12.47 -7.91
N LEU A 66 -0.41 12.38 -7.62
CA LEU A 66 0.36 11.14 -7.67
C LEU A 66 0.87 10.85 -6.26
N ASN A 67 0.61 9.65 -5.76
CA ASN A 67 1.12 9.17 -4.47
C ASN A 67 2.20 8.12 -4.72
N CYS A 68 3.11 7.98 -3.77
CA CYS A 68 4.20 7.02 -3.81
C CYS A 68 4.18 6.17 -2.54
N ASP A 69 4.09 4.87 -2.71
CA ASP A 69 4.12 3.91 -1.62
C ASP A 69 5.38 3.07 -1.70
N GLN A 70 6.02 2.85 -0.55
CA GLN A 70 7.15 1.98 -0.43
C GLN A 70 6.67 0.53 -0.28
N LEU A 71 7.12 -0.37 -1.18
CA LEU A 71 6.66 -1.75 -1.20
C LEU A 71 7.40 -2.66 -0.22
N ARG A 72 8.63 -2.31 0.15
CA ARG A 72 9.48 -3.14 1.02
C ARG A 72 10.20 -2.31 2.08
N PRO A 73 9.45 -1.65 3.00
CA PRO A 73 10.08 -0.89 4.06
C PRO A 73 10.92 -1.78 4.97
N LEU A 74 12.03 -1.26 5.46
CA LEU A 74 12.88 -1.93 6.44
C LEU A 74 12.48 -1.60 7.88
N SER A 75 11.84 -0.46 8.11
CA SER A 75 11.33 -0.08 9.43
C SER A 75 10.33 -1.10 9.95
N ARG A 76 10.41 -1.40 11.25
CA ARG A 76 9.53 -2.36 11.91
C ARG A 76 8.83 -1.70 13.09
N GLY A 77 7.55 -2.02 13.20
CA GLY A 77 6.70 -1.63 14.31
C GLY A 77 6.35 -2.79 15.23
N GLU A 78 5.57 -2.51 16.24
CA GLU A 78 5.10 -3.50 17.20
C GLU A 78 3.71 -3.16 17.73
N VAL A 79 2.99 -4.16 18.19
CA VAL A 79 1.72 -4.01 18.91
C VAL A 79 1.93 -4.49 20.33
N LYS A 80 1.61 -3.64 21.30
CA LYS A 80 1.75 -3.92 22.73
C LYS A 80 0.45 -3.76 23.49
N LEU A 81 0.22 -4.62 24.47
CA LEU A 81 -0.89 -4.44 25.42
C LEU A 81 -0.53 -3.37 26.46
N HIS A 82 -1.47 -2.50 26.77
CA HIS A 82 -1.35 -1.53 27.86
C HIS A 82 -1.71 -2.13 29.21
N SER A 83 -2.64 -3.09 29.23
CA SER A 83 -3.17 -3.70 30.44
C SER A 83 -3.68 -5.12 30.17
N SER A 84 -4.13 -5.81 31.18
CA SER A 84 -4.82 -7.09 31.10
C SER A 84 -6.33 -6.97 30.84
N ASP A 85 -6.88 -5.74 30.77
CA ASP A 85 -8.30 -5.53 30.44
C ASP A 85 -8.49 -5.67 28.93
N PRO A 86 -9.26 -6.66 28.44
CA PRO A 86 -9.46 -6.88 27.00
C PRO A 86 -10.24 -5.75 26.29
N ARG A 87 -10.80 -4.80 27.04
CA ARG A 87 -11.48 -3.61 26.50
C ARG A 87 -10.51 -2.49 26.16
N ASP A 88 -9.31 -2.51 26.74
CA ASP A 88 -8.29 -1.54 26.44
C ASP A 88 -7.70 -1.81 25.05
N ARG A 89 -7.60 -0.74 24.26
CA ARG A 89 -6.99 -0.86 22.93
C ARG A 89 -5.49 -1.07 23.07
N PRO A 90 -4.90 -2.00 22.30
CA PRO A 90 -3.46 -2.14 22.27
C PRO A 90 -2.79 -0.90 21.66
N ALA A 91 -1.56 -0.64 22.06
CA ALA A 91 -0.72 0.37 21.43
C ALA A 91 -0.11 -0.19 20.14
N ALA A 92 -0.29 0.54 19.04
CA ALA A 92 0.38 0.26 17.77
C ALA A 92 1.50 1.28 17.56
N HIS A 93 2.74 0.81 17.59
CA HIS A 93 3.93 1.61 17.31
C HIS A 93 4.43 1.28 15.92
N PHE A 94 4.12 2.12 14.95
CA PHE A 94 4.46 1.84 13.54
C PHE A 94 5.94 2.05 13.24
N ASN A 95 6.60 3.00 13.91
CA ASN A 95 8.01 3.34 13.73
C ASN A 95 8.38 3.66 12.27
N TYR A 96 7.48 4.30 11.52
CA TYR A 96 7.73 4.70 10.14
C TYR A 96 9.01 5.52 10.03
N LEU A 97 9.78 5.30 8.94
CA LEU A 97 11.01 6.02 8.64
C LEU A 97 12.09 5.93 9.73
N ASN A 98 12.05 4.89 10.56
CA ASN A 98 13.08 4.64 11.55
C ASN A 98 14.39 4.19 10.91
N GLU A 99 14.30 3.46 9.80
CA GLU A 99 15.44 3.08 8.98
C GLU A 99 15.76 4.16 7.95
N PRO A 100 17.03 4.64 7.88
CA PRO A 100 17.41 5.69 6.93
C PRO A 100 17.18 5.31 5.46
N TYR A 101 17.20 4.02 5.15
CA TYR A 101 16.89 3.51 3.82
C TYR A 101 15.48 3.90 3.37
N ASP A 102 14.48 3.75 4.24
CA ASP A 102 13.08 4.01 3.91
C ASP A 102 12.85 5.48 3.54
N LEU A 103 13.50 6.38 4.28
CA LEU A 103 13.43 7.81 3.97
C LEU A 103 14.06 8.13 2.62
N ARG A 104 15.26 7.60 2.35
CA ARG A 104 15.94 7.84 1.07
C ARG A 104 15.13 7.34 -0.11
N GLU A 105 14.59 6.13 0.00
CA GLU A 105 13.77 5.52 -1.05
C GLU A 105 12.52 6.34 -1.37
N LEU A 106 11.82 6.86 -0.37
CA LEU A 106 10.67 7.73 -0.57
C LEU A 106 11.06 9.10 -1.16
N VAL A 107 12.21 9.64 -0.79
CA VAL A 107 12.72 10.89 -1.40
C VAL A 107 13.03 10.68 -2.89
N GLU A 108 13.67 9.59 -3.26
CA GLU A 108 13.92 9.26 -4.68
C GLU A 108 12.61 9.02 -5.43
N GLY A 109 11.65 8.32 -4.80
CA GLY A 109 10.31 8.16 -5.35
C GLY A 109 9.61 9.50 -5.59
N LEU A 110 9.73 10.43 -4.66
CA LEU A 110 9.15 11.77 -4.79
C LEU A 110 9.80 12.58 -5.93
N LYS A 111 11.13 12.49 -6.10
CA LYS A 111 11.83 13.11 -7.25
C LYS A 111 11.32 12.55 -8.58
N ALA A 112 11.22 11.24 -8.69
CA ALA A 112 10.71 10.60 -9.90
C ALA A 112 9.24 10.96 -10.18
N MET A 113 8.39 11.07 -9.15
CA MET A 113 7.03 11.60 -9.31
C MET A 113 7.02 13.03 -9.88
N GLN A 114 7.90 13.90 -9.37
CA GLN A 114 8.02 15.26 -9.88
C GLN A 114 8.41 15.29 -11.36
N ASP A 115 9.37 14.43 -11.75
CA ASP A 115 9.76 14.29 -13.16
C ASP A 115 8.57 13.83 -14.01
N ILE A 116 7.86 12.78 -13.61
CA ILE A 116 6.65 12.31 -14.31
C ILE A 116 5.64 13.44 -14.51
N LEU A 117 5.33 14.19 -13.46
CA LEU A 117 4.31 15.24 -13.51
C LEU A 117 4.76 16.48 -14.29
N THR A 118 6.05 16.62 -14.61
CA THR A 118 6.57 17.70 -15.48
C THR A 118 6.62 17.35 -16.95
N GLN A 119 6.31 16.09 -17.32
CA GLN A 119 6.33 15.68 -18.73
C GLN A 119 5.31 16.44 -19.58
N PRO A 120 5.61 16.73 -20.87
CA PRO A 120 4.76 17.54 -21.74
C PRO A 120 3.33 17.02 -21.91
N ALA A 121 3.10 15.72 -21.71
CA ALA A 121 1.77 15.11 -21.76
C ALA A 121 0.80 15.72 -20.72
N PHE A 122 1.31 16.28 -19.64
CA PHE A 122 0.51 16.95 -18.61
C PHE A 122 0.25 18.42 -18.88
N ASP A 123 0.93 19.06 -19.85
CA ASP A 123 0.83 20.51 -20.10
C ASP A 123 -0.62 21.00 -20.26
N PRO A 124 -1.52 20.30 -21.00
CA PRO A 124 -2.90 20.74 -21.15
C PRO A 124 -3.71 20.75 -19.84
N PHE A 125 -3.24 20.04 -18.82
CA PHE A 125 -3.94 19.82 -17.54
C PHE A 125 -3.22 20.44 -16.35
N ARG A 126 -1.95 20.90 -16.55
CA ARG A 126 -1.09 21.38 -15.49
C ARG A 126 -1.50 22.76 -15.03
N GLY A 127 -1.95 22.85 -13.76
CA GLY A 127 -2.14 24.09 -13.05
C GLY A 127 -0.95 24.41 -12.14
N ARG A 128 -1.22 25.12 -11.05
CA ARG A 128 -0.22 25.39 -10.02
C ARG A 128 0.09 24.09 -9.25
N ARG A 129 1.34 23.89 -8.91
CA ARG A 129 1.75 22.83 -7.99
C ARG A 129 1.25 23.18 -6.58
N ILE A 130 0.60 22.21 -5.92
CA ILE A 130 0.04 22.39 -4.59
C ILE A 130 0.99 21.79 -3.54
N THR A 131 1.40 20.53 -3.72
CA THR A 131 2.23 19.81 -2.77
C THR A 131 3.21 18.85 -3.48
N PRO A 132 4.45 18.70 -3.00
CA PRO A 132 5.11 19.62 -2.10
C PRO A 132 5.14 21.06 -2.70
N ALA A 133 5.24 22.08 -1.84
CA ALA A 133 5.26 23.47 -2.31
C ALA A 133 6.39 23.69 -3.36
N PRO A 134 6.22 24.61 -4.34
CA PRO A 134 7.18 24.79 -5.44
C PRO A 134 8.61 25.09 -5.00
N GLU A 135 8.79 25.69 -3.85
CA GLU A 135 10.09 26.03 -3.24
C GLU A 135 10.81 24.84 -2.60
N VAL A 136 10.15 23.70 -2.40
CA VAL A 136 10.75 22.48 -1.84
C VAL A 136 11.53 21.76 -2.94
N LEU A 137 12.83 21.97 -2.99
CA LEU A 137 13.71 21.53 -4.09
C LEU A 137 14.92 20.72 -3.63
N SER A 138 15.48 21.03 -2.46
CA SER A 138 16.66 20.33 -1.95
C SER A 138 16.29 18.99 -1.28
N ASP A 139 17.21 18.05 -1.28
CA ASP A 139 17.02 16.74 -0.61
C ASP A 139 16.63 16.91 0.85
N ARG A 140 17.23 17.84 1.57
CA ARG A 140 16.89 18.15 2.95
C ARG A 140 15.43 18.61 3.13
N GLU A 141 14.95 19.43 2.20
CA GLU A 141 13.56 19.89 2.21
C GLU A 141 12.58 18.77 1.84
N LEU A 142 12.96 17.92 0.88
CA LEU A 142 12.19 16.72 0.52
C LEU A 142 12.14 15.71 1.67
N GLU A 143 13.26 15.47 2.36
CA GLU A 143 13.29 14.64 3.57
C GLU A 143 12.35 15.18 4.66
N ALA A 144 12.40 16.48 4.92
CA ALA A 144 11.51 17.13 5.88
C ALA A 144 10.05 17.02 5.46
N PHE A 145 9.76 17.17 4.17
CA PHE A 145 8.42 16.98 3.61
C PHE A 145 7.94 15.54 3.82
N VAL A 146 8.73 14.53 3.46
CA VAL A 146 8.39 13.11 3.65
C VAL A 146 8.12 12.82 5.13
N ARG A 147 8.99 13.26 6.05
CA ARG A 147 8.79 13.04 7.50
C ARG A 147 7.50 13.65 8.04
N ASN A 148 7.05 14.76 7.46
CA ASN A 148 5.86 15.47 7.91
C ASN A 148 4.57 14.96 7.26
N THR A 149 4.65 14.29 6.10
CA THR A 149 3.48 13.94 5.29
C THR A 149 3.31 12.45 5.05
N ALA A 150 4.36 11.64 5.25
CA ALA A 150 4.26 10.19 5.09
C ALA A 150 3.22 9.62 6.07
N THR A 151 2.40 8.72 5.55
CA THR A 151 1.34 8.07 6.29
C THR A 151 1.22 6.60 5.84
N THR A 152 0.27 5.88 6.41
CA THR A 152 0.03 4.49 6.06
C THR A 152 -0.72 4.37 4.73
N ASP A 153 -0.38 3.35 3.93
CA ASP A 153 -1.20 2.86 2.80
C ASP A 153 -2.16 1.73 3.23
N TYR A 154 -2.40 1.58 4.52
CA TYR A 154 -3.39 0.65 5.11
C TYR A 154 -3.10 -0.84 4.86
N HIS A 155 -1.85 -1.21 4.67
CA HIS A 155 -1.40 -2.59 4.48
C HIS A 155 -0.44 -3.09 5.60
N PRO A 156 -0.76 -2.93 6.91
CA PRO A 156 0.07 -3.49 7.96
C PRO A 156 -0.02 -5.01 7.99
N CYS A 157 1.10 -5.67 8.27
CA CYS A 157 1.18 -7.13 8.40
C CYS A 157 2.26 -7.53 9.42
N GLY A 158 2.40 -8.83 9.69
CA GLY A 158 3.55 -9.38 10.40
C GLY A 158 3.46 -9.44 11.91
N THR A 159 2.44 -8.87 12.57
CA THR A 159 2.33 -8.89 14.03
C THR A 159 2.05 -10.27 14.64
N CYS A 160 1.59 -11.22 13.82
CA CYS A 160 1.44 -12.64 14.17
C CYS A 160 2.15 -13.50 13.12
N LYS A 161 3.35 -13.11 12.68
CA LYS A 161 4.04 -13.72 11.55
C LYS A 161 4.13 -15.25 11.63
N MET A 162 3.92 -15.89 10.48
CA MET A 162 4.22 -17.31 10.34
C MET A 162 5.73 -17.53 10.17
N GLY A 163 6.21 -18.69 10.58
CA GLY A 163 7.61 -19.05 10.39
C GLY A 163 8.06 -20.20 11.27
N ASN A 164 9.36 -20.50 11.19
CA ASN A 164 10.01 -21.52 11.99
C ASN A 164 11.01 -20.97 13.01
N ASP A 165 11.21 -19.65 13.00
CA ASP A 165 12.09 -18.94 13.95
C ASP A 165 11.38 -18.72 15.30
N GLU A 166 12.17 -18.32 16.30
CA GLU A 166 11.67 -18.12 17.68
C GLU A 166 10.63 -17.01 17.80
N MET A 167 10.62 -16.04 16.88
CA MET A 167 9.66 -14.95 16.86
C MET A 167 8.38 -15.26 16.08
N ALA A 168 8.28 -16.45 15.48
CA ALA A 168 7.08 -16.86 14.77
C ALA A 168 5.93 -17.13 15.75
N VAL A 169 4.81 -16.47 15.55
CA VAL A 169 3.60 -16.62 16.37
C VAL A 169 2.76 -17.79 15.92
N VAL A 170 2.72 -18.07 14.62
CA VAL A 170 1.98 -19.20 14.06
C VAL A 170 2.88 -20.10 13.21
N ASP A 171 2.50 -21.35 13.08
CA ASP A 171 3.13 -22.33 12.21
C ASP A 171 2.63 -22.20 10.74
N GLN A 172 3.07 -23.11 9.86
CA GLN A 172 2.69 -23.13 8.45
C GLN A 172 1.21 -23.48 8.20
N GLU A 173 0.51 -24.00 9.20
CA GLU A 173 -0.93 -24.24 9.17
C GLU A 173 -1.71 -23.17 9.96
N LEU A 174 -1.05 -22.04 10.27
CA LEU A 174 -1.59 -20.88 10.97
C LEU A 174 -2.04 -21.16 12.41
N ARG A 175 -1.55 -22.25 13.04
CA ARG A 175 -1.81 -22.57 14.44
C ARG A 175 -0.90 -21.74 15.34
N VAL A 176 -1.48 -21.17 16.38
CA VAL A 176 -0.71 -20.39 17.38
C VAL A 176 0.21 -21.33 18.16
N ARG A 177 1.48 -20.98 18.23
CA ARG A 177 2.48 -21.74 18.98
C ARG A 177 2.22 -21.68 20.48
N GLY A 178 2.23 -22.82 21.13
CA GLY A 178 2.01 -22.93 22.58
C GLY A 178 0.56 -22.80 23.05
N VAL A 179 -0.41 -22.70 22.13
CA VAL A 179 -1.85 -22.68 22.44
C VAL A 179 -2.59 -23.65 21.54
N ASP A 180 -3.22 -24.64 22.14
CA ASP A 180 -3.99 -25.63 21.39
C ASP A 180 -5.32 -25.08 20.90
N GLY A 181 -5.73 -25.50 19.70
CA GLY A 181 -7.04 -25.19 19.13
C GLY A 181 -7.22 -23.72 18.65
N LEU A 182 -6.16 -22.91 18.60
CA LEU A 182 -6.21 -21.51 18.17
C LEU A 182 -5.43 -21.32 16.85
N ARG A 183 -6.02 -20.54 15.95
CA ARG A 183 -5.37 -20.05 14.72
C ARG A 183 -5.52 -18.53 14.57
N VAL A 184 -4.59 -17.93 13.85
CA VAL A 184 -4.70 -16.56 13.33
C VAL A 184 -4.79 -16.63 11.82
N VAL A 185 -5.81 -15.95 11.22
CA VAL A 185 -6.09 -16.02 9.80
C VAL A 185 -6.42 -14.62 9.28
N ASP A 186 -5.43 -13.77 9.16
CA ASP A 186 -5.51 -12.44 8.60
C ASP A 186 -4.13 -11.98 8.10
N ALA A 187 -3.99 -10.73 7.65
CA ALA A 187 -2.74 -10.21 7.12
C ALA A 187 -1.59 -10.22 8.15
N SER A 188 -1.87 -10.28 9.46
CA SER A 188 -0.84 -10.31 10.50
C SER A 188 0.08 -11.54 10.42
N VAL A 189 -0.38 -12.62 9.78
CA VAL A 189 0.43 -13.85 9.64
C VAL A 189 1.51 -13.74 8.56
N MET A 190 1.43 -12.77 7.65
CA MET A 190 2.44 -12.58 6.61
C MET A 190 3.77 -12.14 7.25
N PRO A 191 4.90 -12.83 6.99
CA PRO A 191 6.17 -12.48 7.62
C PRO A 191 6.69 -11.10 7.22
N ASP A 192 6.35 -10.68 6.00
CA ASP A 192 6.76 -9.40 5.42
C ASP A 192 5.70 -8.89 4.44
N ILE A 193 5.77 -7.60 4.09
CA ILE A 193 4.93 -7.04 3.04
C ILE A 193 5.38 -7.62 1.70
N ILE A 194 4.42 -8.11 0.93
CA ILE A 194 4.65 -8.47 -0.47
C ILE A 194 4.83 -7.20 -1.32
N SER A 195 5.36 -7.34 -2.53
CA SER A 195 5.53 -6.20 -3.44
C SER A 195 4.20 -5.76 -4.07
N GLY A 196 3.22 -5.37 -3.23
CA GLY A 196 1.89 -4.92 -3.66
C GLY A 196 0.85 -4.95 -2.54
N ASN A 197 -0.40 -4.66 -2.89
CA ASN A 197 -1.52 -4.60 -1.96
C ASN A 197 -1.85 -5.97 -1.33
N LEU A 198 -2.20 -5.98 -0.05
CA LEU A 198 -2.37 -7.23 0.72
C LEU A 198 -3.75 -7.90 0.59
N ASN A 199 -4.73 -7.28 -0.06
CA ASN A 199 -6.10 -7.81 -0.10
C ASN A 199 -6.18 -9.20 -0.75
N ALA A 200 -5.63 -9.35 -1.95
CA ALA A 200 -5.69 -10.63 -2.67
C ALA A 200 -4.94 -11.76 -1.94
N PRO A 201 -3.68 -11.58 -1.48
CA PRO A 201 -2.99 -12.62 -0.72
C PRO A 201 -3.64 -12.91 0.64
N THR A 202 -4.30 -11.94 1.28
CA THR A 202 -5.06 -12.19 2.51
C THR A 202 -6.24 -13.11 2.24
N GLN A 203 -6.99 -12.88 1.16
CA GLN A 203 -8.09 -13.76 0.76
C GLN A 203 -7.59 -15.16 0.40
N MET A 204 -6.51 -15.26 -0.37
CA MET A 204 -5.87 -16.55 -0.69
C MET A 204 -5.45 -17.30 0.58
N GLY A 205 -4.83 -16.60 1.53
CA GLY A 205 -4.45 -17.17 2.82
C GLY A 205 -5.66 -17.67 3.63
N ALA A 206 -6.76 -16.93 3.61
CA ALA A 206 -8.00 -17.30 4.29
C ALA A 206 -8.66 -18.54 3.67
N GLU A 207 -8.72 -18.66 2.34
CA GLU A 207 -9.19 -19.86 1.64
C GLU A 207 -8.34 -21.08 2.01
N ARG A 208 -7.02 -20.91 2.01
CA ARG A 208 -6.10 -21.98 2.42
C ARG A 208 -6.28 -22.40 3.88
N ALA A 209 -6.50 -21.44 4.77
CA ALA A 209 -6.77 -21.71 6.17
C ALA A 209 -8.08 -22.47 6.37
N ALA A 210 -9.11 -22.15 5.59
CA ALA A 210 -10.37 -22.90 5.61
C ALA A 210 -10.17 -24.37 5.24
N ASP A 211 -9.32 -24.66 4.26
CA ASP A 211 -8.98 -26.05 3.90
C ASP A 211 -8.26 -26.78 5.05
N PHE A 212 -7.32 -26.12 5.73
CA PHE A 212 -6.66 -26.69 6.92
C PHE A 212 -7.66 -26.99 8.05
N ILE A 213 -8.60 -26.07 8.32
CA ILE A 213 -9.62 -26.25 9.36
C ILE A 213 -10.56 -27.40 9.02
N MET A 214 -10.91 -27.54 7.75
CA MET A 214 -11.81 -28.62 7.27
C MET A 214 -11.10 -29.96 7.01
N GLY A 215 -9.79 -30.05 7.19
CA GLY A 215 -9.00 -31.24 6.90
C GLY A 215 -8.97 -31.61 5.41
N LYS A 216 -9.18 -30.65 4.52
CA LYS A 216 -9.13 -30.88 3.07
C LYS A 216 -7.69 -30.99 2.58
N PRO A 217 -7.43 -31.85 1.58
CA PRO A 217 -6.10 -31.94 0.97
C PRO A 217 -5.73 -30.62 0.27
N ALA A 218 -4.43 -30.36 0.20
CA ALA A 218 -3.93 -29.25 -0.62
C ALA A 218 -4.31 -29.44 -2.08
N LEU A 219 -4.58 -28.34 -2.77
CA LEU A 219 -4.65 -28.36 -4.24
C LEU A 219 -3.29 -28.82 -4.81
N PRO A 220 -3.29 -29.51 -5.96
CA PRO A 220 -2.05 -29.85 -6.64
C PRO A 220 -1.20 -28.59 -6.86
N ALA A 221 0.12 -28.71 -6.69
CA ALA A 221 1.03 -27.61 -6.97
C ALA A 221 0.99 -27.30 -8.48
N GLU A 222 0.74 -26.03 -8.80
CA GLU A 222 0.84 -25.53 -10.17
C GLU A 222 2.15 -24.75 -10.30
N TYR A 223 3.03 -25.20 -11.17
CA TYR A 223 4.31 -24.56 -11.45
C TYR A 223 4.16 -23.64 -12.67
N ALA A 224 3.66 -22.44 -12.44
CA ALA A 224 3.60 -21.41 -13.48
C ALA A 224 5.01 -21.07 -13.95
N ARG A 225 5.21 -21.00 -15.28
CA ARG A 225 6.44 -20.43 -15.84
C ARG A 225 6.37 -18.91 -15.75
N PHE A 226 7.21 -18.33 -14.94
CA PHE A 226 7.37 -16.87 -14.88
C PHE A 226 8.28 -16.44 -16.04
N HIS A 227 7.80 -15.51 -16.86
CA HIS A 227 8.61 -14.84 -17.85
C HIS A 227 9.13 -13.54 -17.24
N PHE A 228 10.41 -13.52 -16.94
CA PHE A 228 11.11 -12.28 -16.65
C PHE A 228 11.49 -11.65 -17.98
N SER A 229 11.12 -10.38 -18.19
CA SER A 229 11.62 -9.62 -19.34
C SER A 229 13.14 -9.48 -19.19
N GLU A 230 13.92 -10.06 -20.09
CA GLU A 230 15.37 -9.83 -20.15
C GLU A 230 15.73 -8.41 -20.60
N GLN A 231 14.75 -7.63 -21.04
CA GLN A 231 14.92 -6.24 -21.44
C GLN A 231 14.83 -5.34 -20.19
N ARG A 232 15.87 -5.31 -19.39
CA ARG A 232 16.23 -4.08 -18.68
C ARG A 232 16.72 -3.11 -19.74
N GLY A 233 15.81 -2.36 -20.34
CA GLY A 233 16.18 -1.29 -21.24
C GLY A 233 17.07 -0.32 -20.49
N HIS A 234 18.32 -0.22 -20.89
CA HIS A 234 19.19 0.88 -20.56
C HIS A 234 18.56 2.15 -21.15
N HIS A 235 17.67 2.77 -20.42
CA HIS A 235 17.36 4.16 -20.66
C HIS A 235 18.45 4.99 -19.97
N GLN A 236 19.45 5.33 -20.78
CA GLN A 236 20.38 6.42 -20.49
C GLN A 236 19.65 7.75 -20.59
#